data_5257424cddbc942f7462629aa7c8d8cc
#
_entry.id   5257424cddbc942f7462629aa7c8d8cc
#
_cell.length_a   1.000
_cell.length_b   1.000
_cell.length_c   1.000
_cell.angle_alpha   90.00
_cell.angle_beta   90.00
_cell.angle_gamma   90.00
#
_symmetry.space_group_name_H-M   'P 1'
#
loop_
_entity.id
_entity.type
_entity.pdbx_description
1 polymer ?
#
loop_
_entity_poly.entity_id
_entity_poly.type
_entity_poly.pdbx_seq_one_letter_code
_entity_poly.pdbx_strand_id
1 'polypeptide(L)'
;MPGLMGGAGDSDPVSRAEFARAMAALGGFEPAPVVAVGLSGGGDSIALALLLRHWVAERGGSLLALTVDHGLRPESADEAAAVGQAMERLRVPHRILRWEGEKPRAGLQAAARAARHRLLAEACGEAGILHLALAHHRDDQAETVLLRLARGSGIDGLAGMAAVRADGAVRVIRPLLGFSHERLRATCRAEGVDWIEDPSNRNPRFARARLRAAVDLLGGEGLDSTRLGEVARRAGRARAALEQATAGLLAEAATIHPEGWITLDPSPLLAAPAEIALRALAQALSAVGGPGHPVRDEALERLLGALAEGQGGTLGGCVVRLRRGTVMVAREPVAATERLSVPPGGRVLWDGRFDLRVSPRHGRPVTVAALGAAGWREWVARMAPERVPDLPVPVRETLPSLWSGTDLLGVPMIGERYGYDADGQDRMDRAIFRPLLPLGRPAFTVVSDRRGII
;
A
#
# COMPACT_ATOMS: atom_id res chain seq x y z
N MET A 1 -31.29 37.79 -7.20
CA MET A 1 -31.13 36.46 -7.77
C MET A 1 -29.69 36.28 -8.22
N PRO A 2 -28.76 35.66 -7.45
CA PRO A 2 -27.45 35.25 -7.98
C PRO A 2 -27.61 33.90 -8.68
N GLY A 3 -27.21 33.89 -9.96
CA GLY A 3 -27.34 32.76 -10.86
C GLY A 3 -26.73 31.48 -10.31
N LEU A 4 -27.47 30.39 -10.41
CA LEU A 4 -27.01 29.04 -10.34
C LEU A 4 -25.83 28.87 -11.31
N MET A 5 -24.62 28.76 -10.77
CA MET A 5 -23.47 28.31 -11.56
C MET A 5 -23.80 26.89 -12.03
N GLY A 6 -24.11 26.73 -13.31
CA GLY A 6 -24.35 25.45 -13.97
C GLY A 6 -23.18 24.53 -13.69
N GLY A 7 -23.43 23.39 -13.09
CA GLY A 7 -22.45 22.29 -13.02
C GLY A 7 -22.07 21.92 -14.45
N ALA A 8 -20.77 21.80 -14.75
CA ALA A 8 -20.28 21.35 -16.04
C ALA A 8 -21.00 20.05 -16.42
N GLY A 9 -21.53 19.98 -17.65
CA GLY A 9 -22.19 18.78 -18.18
C GLY A 9 -21.23 17.60 -18.23
N ASP A 10 -21.76 16.38 -18.22
CA ASP A 10 -20.93 15.15 -18.28
C ASP A 10 -20.16 15.02 -19.62
N SER A 11 -20.42 15.86 -20.61
CA SER A 11 -19.74 15.95 -21.91
C SER A 11 -18.73 17.09 -22.02
N ASP A 12 -18.65 18.00 -21.03
CA ASP A 12 -17.71 19.10 -21.08
C ASP A 12 -16.28 18.64 -20.70
N PRO A 13 -15.22 19.19 -21.32
CA PRO A 13 -13.86 18.87 -20.96
C PRO A 13 -13.57 19.29 -19.50
N VAL A 14 -12.63 18.58 -18.86
CA VAL A 14 -12.18 18.95 -17.50
C VAL A 14 -11.37 20.24 -17.61
N SER A 15 -11.86 21.30 -16.95
CA SER A 15 -11.16 22.59 -16.93
C SER A 15 -9.91 22.53 -16.04
N ARG A 16 -8.91 23.38 -16.35
CA ARG A 16 -7.68 23.51 -15.53
C ARG A 16 -8.00 23.87 -14.08
N ALA A 17 -9.01 24.72 -13.86
CA ALA A 17 -9.42 25.12 -12.49
C ALA A 17 -10.03 23.95 -11.70
N GLU A 18 -10.84 23.09 -12.33
CA GLU A 18 -11.39 21.89 -11.67
C GLU A 18 -10.28 20.90 -11.32
N PHE A 19 -9.36 20.67 -12.27
CA PHE A 19 -8.23 19.79 -12.05
C PHE A 19 -7.30 20.33 -10.95
N ALA A 20 -7.00 21.63 -10.94
CA ALA A 20 -6.21 22.27 -9.89
C ALA A 20 -6.85 22.11 -8.50
N ARG A 21 -8.19 22.21 -8.40
CA ARG A 21 -8.90 21.92 -7.14
C ARG A 21 -8.78 20.45 -6.74
N ALA A 22 -8.89 19.51 -7.68
CA ALA A 22 -8.71 18.09 -7.41
C ALA A 22 -7.29 17.81 -6.89
N MET A 23 -6.25 18.38 -7.50
CA MET A 23 -4.88 18.27 -7.05
C MET A 23 -4.65 18.91 -5.68
N ALA A 24 -5.23 20.09 -5.43
CA ALA A 24 -5.15 20.76 -4.13
C ALA A 24 -5.77 19.93 -3.00
N ALA A 25 -6.87 19.21 -3.29
CA ALA A 25 -7.51 18.31 -2.32
C ALA A 25 -6.64 17.09 -1.96
N LEU A 26 -5.73 16.68 -2.82
CA LEU A 26 -4.76 15.62 -2.50
C LEU A 26 -3.67 16.13 -1.55
N GLY A 27 -3.31 17.41 -1.61
CA GLY A 27 -2.30 18.04 -0.75
C GLY A 27 -0.88 17.48 -0.87
N GLY A 28 0.04 17.97 -0.06
CA GLY A 28 1.38 17.39 0.11
C GLY A 28 2.26 17.43 -1.13
N PHE A 29 2.23 18.51 -1.91
CA PHE A 29 3.13 18.74 -3.04
C PHE A 29 4.17 19.80 -2.69
N GLU A 30 5.37 19.64 -3.23
CA GLU A 30 6.45 20.63 -3.21
C GLU A 30 6.05 21.87 -4.02
N PRO A 31 6.69 23.05 -3.79
CA PRO A 31 6.42 24.27 -4.56
C PRO A 31 6.60 24.08 -6.07
N ALA A 32 7.63 23.33 -6.49
CA ALA A 32 7.89 22.94 -7.88
C ALA A 32 7.81 21.41 -8.02
N PRO A 33 6.58 20.84 -8.11
CA PRO A 33 6.37 19.39 -7.98
C PRO A 33 6.91 18.63 -9.19
N VAL A 34 7.61 17.52 -8.93
CA VAL A 34 7.97 16.55 -9.95
C VAL A 34 7.00 15.37 -9.86
N VAL A 35 6.24 15.13 -10.94
CA VAL A 35 5.19 14.11 -10.97
C VAL A 35 5.48 13.10 -12.07
N ALA A 36 5.38 11.81 -11.77
CA ALA A 36 5.31 10.75 -12.77
C ALA A 36 3.85 10.44 -13.11
N VAL A 37 3.53 10.15 -14.37
CA VAL A 37 2.22 9.69 -14.80
C VAL A 37 2.31 8.33 -15.47
N GLY A 38 1.53 7.36 -14.98
CA GLY A 38 1.42 6.04 -15.60
C GLY A 38 0.49 6.08 -16.79
N LEU A 39 1.02 5.83 -17.99
CA LEU A 39 0.28 5.83 -19.26
C LEU A 39 -0.02 4.41 -19.73
N SER A 40 -1.24 4.19 -20.19
CA SER A 40 -1.67 2.97 -20.90
C SER A 40 -1.95 3.20 -22.38
N GLY A 41 -1.86 4.45 -22.85
CA GLY A 41 -2.27 4.84 -24.18
C GLY A 41 -3.78 5.12 -24.33
N GLY A 42 -4.60 4.69 -23.38
CA GLY A 42 -6.04 4.98 -23.40
C GLY A 42 -6.37 6.44 -23.05
N GLY A 43 -7.57 6.90 -23.48
CA GLY A 43 -7.99 8.29 -23.36
C GLY A 43 -7.87 8.88 -21.95
N ASP A 44 -8.20 8.10 -20.89
CA ASP A 44 -8.11 8.57 -19.51
C ASP A 44 -6.68 8.90 -19.09
N SER A 45 -5.71 8.05 -19.50
CA SER A 45 -4.30 8.25 -19.18
C SER A 45 -3.69 9.42 -19.98
N ILE A 46 -4.10 9.60 -21.22
CA ILE A 46 -3.70 10.76 -22.03
C ILE A 46 -4.30 12.05 -21.45
N ALA A 47 -5.60 12.06 -21.11
CA ALA A 47 -6.23 13.22 -20.45
C ALA A 47 -5.51 13.60 -19.15
N LEU A 48 -5.13 12.61 -18.33
CA LEU A 48 -4.37 12.87 -17.12
C LEU A 48 -3.01 13.53 -17.43
N ALA A 49 -2.29 13.04 -18.43
CA ALA A 49 -1.01 13.61 -18.83
C ALA A 49 -1.15 15.07 -19.30
N LEU A 50 -2.18 15.36 -20.10
CA LEU A 50 -2.51 16.72 -20.56
C LEU A 50 -2.78 17.66 -19.39
N LEU A 51 -3.65 17.25 -18.46
CA LEU A 51 -4.00 18.04 -17.29
C LEU A 51 -2.81 18.27 -16.35
N LEU A 52 -2.01 17.23 -16.11
CA LEU A 52 -0.80 17.32 -15.28
C LEU A 52 0.26 18.20 -15.91
N ARG A 53 0.48 18.11 -17.23
CA ARG A 53 1.45 18.96 -17.94
C ARG A 53 1.19 20.44 -17.67
N HIS A 54 -0.06 20.88 -17.77
CA HIS A 54 -0.43 22.27 -17.45
C HIS A 54 -0.25 22.59 -15.96
N TRP A 55 -0.71 21.69 -15.09
CA TRP A 55 -0.69 21.90 -13.65
C TRP A 55 0.74 22.02 -13.08
N VAL A 56 1.70 21.17 -13.52
CA VAL A 56 3.10 21.26 -13.09
C VAL A 56 3.79 22.47 -13.67
N ALA A 57 3.52 22.83 -14.95
CA ALA A 57 4.13 23.98 -15.60
C ALA A 57 3.78 25.29 -14.91
N GLU A 58 2.51 25.47 -14.47
CA GLU A 58 2.07 26.63 -13.70
C GLU A 58 2.79 26.78 -12.35
N ARG A 59 3.47 25.72 -11.87
CA ARG A 59 4.19 25.67 -10.59
C ARG A 59 5.73 25.58 -10.75
N GLY A 60 6.21 25.69 -11.98
CA GLY A 60 7.65 25.52 -12.27
C GLY A 60 8.15 24.09 -12.02
N GLY A 61 7.23 23.13 -11.94
CA GLY A 61 7.54 21.70 -11.77
C GLY A 61 7.77 20.98 -13.09
N SER A 62 7.84 19.66 -13.06
CA SER A 62 8.05 18.81 -14.24
C SER A 62 7.21 17.55 -14.22
N LEU A 63 6.99 16.96 -15.41
CA LEU A 63 6.22 15.74 -15.62
C LEU A 63 7.09 14.69 -16.30
N LEU A 64 7.06 13.44 -15.80
CA LEU A 64 7.65 12.28 -16.45
C LEU A 64 6.54 11.28 -16.80
N ALA A 65 6.39 10.92 -18.07
CA ALA A 65 5.47 9.91 -18.53
C ALA A 65 6.12 8.52 -18.50
N LEU A 66 5.40 7.52 -17.95
CA LEU A 66 5.88 6.15 -17.82
C LEU A 66 4.87 5.19 -18.44
N THR A 67 5.29 4.38 -19.41
CA THR A 67 4.48 3.32 -20.02
C THR A 67 5.07 1.97 -19.69
N VAL A 68 4.23 1.00 -19.25
CA VAL A 68 4.67 -0.36 -19.02
C VAL A 68 4.28 -1.24 -20.21
N ASP A 69 5.29 -1.72 -20.93
CA ASP A 69 5.13 -2.78 -21.92
C ASP A 69 5.15 -4.14 -21.21
N HIS A 70 3.99 -4.80 -21.21
CA HIS A 70 3.85 -6.11 -20.57
C HIS A 70 4.37 -7.27 -21.43
N GLY A 71 4.60 -7.06 -22.74
CA GLY A 71 5.02 -8.09 -23.68
C GLY A 71 4.05 -9.28 -23.73
N LEU A 72 2.75 -9.06 -23.55
CA LEU A 72 1.71 -10.09 -23.54
C LEU A 72 1.05 -10.28 -24.91
N ARG A 73 1.19 -9.31 -25.80
CA ARG A 73 0.69 -9.30 -27.18
C ARG A 73 1.79 -8.78 -28.11
N PRO A 74 1.85 -9.23 -29.36
CA PRO A 74 2.83 -8.73 -30.32
C PRO A 74 2.77 -7.19 -30.48
N GLU A 75 1.57 -6.63 -30.43
CA GLU A 75 1.32 -5.20 -30.67
C GLU A 75 1.69 -4.30 -29.47
N SER A 76 2.00 -4.89 -28.29
CA SER A 76 2.22 -4.09 -27.06
C SER A 76 3.43 -3.14 -27.17
N ALA A 77 4.46 -3.52 -27.91
CA ALA A 77 5.64 -2.69 -28.14
C ALA A 77 5.30 -1.50 -29.06
N ASP A 78 4.50 -1.74 -30.12
CA ASP A 78 4.07 -0.70 -31.06
C ASP A 78 3.12 0.28 -30.37
N GLU A 79 2.21 -0.20 -29.53
CA GLU A 79 1.33 0.62 -28.72
C GLU A 79 2.16 1.52 -27.77
N ALA A 80 3.15 0.97 -27.08
CA ALA A 80 4.04 1.75 -26.20
C ALA A 80 4.86 2.80 -26.98
N ALA A 81 5.33 2.47 -28.19
CA ALA A 81 6.04 3.39 -29.07
C ALA A 81 5.12 4.54 -29.56
N ALA A 82 3.88 4.23 -29.92
CA ALA A 82 2.88 5.24 -30.32
C ALA A 82 2.57 6.22 -29.17
N VAL A 83 2.47 5.73 -27.92
CA VAL A 83 2.38 6.60 -26.74
C VAL A 83 3.60 7.49 -26.61
N GLY A 84 4.81 6.96 -26.86
CA GLY A 84 6.05 7.74 -26.86
C GLY A 84 6.02 8.89 -27.85
N GLN A 85 5.59 8.64 -29.09
CA GLN A 85 5.44 9.68 -30.11
C GLN A 85 4.40 10.75 -29.74
N ALA A 86 3.29 10.35 -29.07
CA ALA A 86 2.31 11.30 -28.55
C ALA A 86 2.93 12.20 -27.47
N MET A 87 3.71 11.63 -26.54
CA MET A 87 4.38 12.39 -25.48
C MET A 87 5.47 13.32 -26.03
N GLU A 88 6.20 12.90 -27.06
CA GLU A 88 7.18 13.75 -27.75
C GLU A 88 6.51 15.00 -28.36
N ARG A 89 5.39 14.82 -29.06
CA ARG A 89 4.59 15.95 -29.61
C ARG A 89 4.12 16.90 -28.50
N LEU A 90 3.80 16.37 -27.33
CA LEU A 90 3.41 17.13 -26.14
C LEU A 90 4.61 17.71 -25.38
N ARG A 91 5.85 17.43 -25.80
CA ARG A 91 7.10 17.79 -25.10
C ARG A 91 7.13 17.30 -23.65
N VAL A 92 6.63 16.10 -23.41
CA VAL A 92 6.67 15.42 -22.10
C VAL A 92 7.72 14.31 -22.17
N PRO A 93 8.76 14.33 -21.32
CA PRO A 93 9.71 13.22 -21.21
C PRO A 93 8.99 11.90 -20.97
N HIS A 94 9.39 10.84 -21.68
CA HIS A 94 8.73 9.54 -21.64
C HIS A 94 9.74 8.39 -21.50
N ARG A 95 9.40 7.39 -20.69
CA ARG A 95 10.15 6.12 -20.56
C ARG A 95 9.21 4.94 -20.75
N ILE A 96 9.67 3.94 -21.52
CA ILE A 96 9.01 2.64 -21.64
C ILE A 96 9.71 1.66 -20.69
N LEU A 97 8.92 1.04 -19.82
CA LEU A 97 9.36 0.04 -18.84
C LEU A 97 8.91 -1.33 -19.30
N ARG A 98 9.83 -2.27 -19.46
CA ARG A 98 9.50 -3.62 -19.94
C ARG A 98 9.34 -4.59 -18.78
N TRP A 99 8.26 -5.37 -18.81
CA TRP A 99 8.11 -6.50 -17.91
C TRP A 99 8.87 -7.70 -18.47
N GLU A 100 10.06 -7.91 -17.96
CA GLU A 100 10.94 -9.02 -18.33
C GLU A 100 10.66 -10.29 -17.52
N GLY A 101 11.16 -11.43 -18.00
CA GLY A 101 11.06 -12.74 -17.36
C GLY A 101 9.80 -13.54 -17.72
N GLU A 102 9.69 -14.74 -17.12
CA GLU A 102 8.56 -15.65 -17.37
C GLU A 102 7.24 -15.09 -16.82
N LYS A 103 6.18 -15.24 -17.60
CA LYS A 103 4.83 -14.83 -17.25
C LYS A 103 4.06 -16.04 -16.67
N PRO A 104 3.40 -15.89 -15.52
CA PRO A 104 2.65 -16.99 -14.93
C PRO A 104 1.48 -17.38 -15.83
N ARG A 105 1.26 -18.69 -15.98
CA ARG A 105 0.12 -19.22 -16.77
C ARG A 105 -1.22 -19.01 -16.09
N ALA A 106 -1.26 -18.99 -14.76
CA ALA A 106 -2.46 -18.71 -13.95
C ALA A 106 -2.36 -17.34 -13.28
N GLY A 107 -3.48 -16.61 -13.17
CA GLY A 107 -3.51 -15.30 -12.52
C GLY A 107 -2.77 -14.20 -13.29
N LEU A 108 -2.58 -14.34 -14.60
CA LEU A 108 -1.79 -13.43 -15.44
C LEU A 108 -2.16 -11.95 -15.27
N GLN A 109 -3.46 -11.62 -15.16
CA GLN A 109 -3.90 -10.24 -14.95
C GLN A 109 -3.46 -9.65 -13.61
N ALA A 110 -3.52 -10.45 -12.54
CA ALA A 110 -3.07 -10.02 -11.23
C ALA A 110 -1.55 -9.81 -11.22
N ALA A 111 -0.80 -10.73 -11.85
CA ALA A 111 0.64 -10.63 -12.01
C ALA A 111 1.05 -9.42 -12.86
N ALA A 112 0.38 -9.18 -13.98
CA ALA A 112 0.60 -8.00 -14.84
C ALA A 112 0.33 -6.70 -14.09
N ARG A 113 -0.75 -6.66 -13.28
CA ARG A 113 -1.04 -5.50 -12.44
C ARG A 113 0.05 -5.29 -11.36
N ALA A 114 0.50 -6.34 -10.70
CA ALA A 114 1.57 -6.27 -9.71
C ALA A 114 2.89 -5.82 -10.35
N ALA A 115 3.27 -6.39 -11.50
CA ALA A 115 4.45 -6.00 -12.26
C ALA A 115 4.39 -4.52 -12.68
N ARG A 116 3.23 -4.04 -13.16
CA ARG A 116 3.03 -2.62 -13.51
C ARG A 116 3.29 -1.70 -12.32
N HIS A 117 2.71 -2.01 -11.17
CA HIS A 117 2.90 -1.18 -9.98
C HIS A 117 4.36 -1.18 -9.53
N ARG A 118 5.01 -2.34 -9.50
CA ARG A 118 6.42 -2.48 -9.14
C ARG A 118 7.33 -1.67 -10.09
N LEU A 119 7.21 -1.87 -11.40
CA LEU A 119 8.04 -1.17 -12.40
C LEU A 119 7.86 0.35 -12.35
N LEU A 120 6.62 0.83 -12.19
CA LEU A 120 6.36 2.27 -12.05
C LEU A 120 6.98 2.82 -10.76
N ALA A 121 6.89 2.11 -9.64
CA ALA A 121 7.47 2.53 -8.38
C ALA A 121 9.00 2.52 -8.42
N GLU A 122 9.61 1.49 -9.03
CA GLU A 122 11.06 1.39 -9.24
C GLU A 122 11.58 2.57 -10.09
N ALA A 123 10.93 2.85 -11.23
CA ALA A 123 11.30 3.96 -12.10
C ALA A 123 11.16 5.32 -11.43
N CYS A 124 10.15 5.50 -10.57
CA CYS A 124 10.00 6.70 -9.74
C CYS A 124 11.15 6.82 -8.73
N GLY A 125 11.50 5.71 -8.06
CA GLY A 125 12.61 5.68 -7.10
C GLY A 125 13.96 6.01 -7.73
N GLU A 126 14.26 5.45 -8.92
CA GLU A 126 15.47 5.76 -9.70
C GLU A 126 15.54 7.23 -10.10
N ALA A 127 14.40 7.84 -10.41
CA ALA A 127 14.32 9.24 -10.81
C ALA A 127 14.17 10.20 -9.62
N GLY A 128 14.11 9.71 -8.38
CA GLY A 128 13.87 10.54 -7.19
C GLY A 128 12.48 11.19 -7.16
N ILE A 129 11.48 10.60 -7.84
CA ILE A 129 10.12 11.13 -7.96
C ILE A 129 9.23 10.53 -6.87
N LEU A 130 8.67 11.39 -6.02
CA LEU A 130 7.78 10.96 -4.95
C LEU A 130 6.34 10.69 -5.45
N HIS A 131 5.82 11.44 -6.41
CA HIS A 131 4.42 11.43 -6.82
C HIS A 131 4.20 10.65 -8.12
N LEU A 132 3.42 9.55 -8.04
CA LEU A 132 2.96 8.77 -9.21
C LEU A 132 1.46 8.94 -9.39
N ALA A 133 1.07 9.58 -10.50
CA ALA A 133 -0.33 9.78 -10.87
C ALA A 133 -0.88 8.63 -11.74
N LEU A 134 -2.07 8.14 -11.39
CA LEU A 134 -2.80 7.11 -12.14
C LEU A 134 -4.19 7.60 -12.54
N ALA A 135 -4.61 7.28 -13.75
CA ALA A 135 -5.82 7.78 -14.41
C ALA A 135 -7.12 7.04 -14.03
N HIS A 136 -7.22 6.53 -12.79
CA HIS A 136 -8.49 5.97 -12.33
C HIS A 136 -9.52 7.11 -12.18
N HIS A 137 -10.74 6.88 -12.67
CA HIS A 137 -11.80 7.88 -12.76
C HIS A 137 -13.09 7.42 -12.06
N ARG A 138 -14.16 8.24 -12.12
CA ARG A 138 -15.44 8.00 -11.43
C ARG A 138 -16.07 6.64 -11.76
N ASP A 139 -16.03 6.26 -13.03
CA ASP A 139 -16.65 5.00 -13.45
C ASP A 139 -15.86 3.79 -12.94
N ASP A 140 -14.52 3.87 -12.86
CA ASP A 140 -13.68 2.85 -12.19
C ASP A 140 -14.01 2.73 -10.68
N GLN A 141 -14.37 3.85 -10.03
CA GLN A 141 -14.84 3.83 -8.64
C GLN A 141 -16.15 3.08 -8.53
N ALA A 142 -17.12 3.37 -9.41
CA ALA A 142 -18.41 2.69 -9.45
C ALA A 142 -18.24 1.17 -9.63
N GLU A 143 -17.44 0.75 -10.62
CA GLU A 143 -17.10 -0.66 -10.84
C GLU A 143 -16.48 -1.30 -9.59
N THR A 144 -15.58 -0.57 -8.90
CA THR A 144 -14.91 -1.05 -7.70
C THR A 144 -15.88 -1.21 -6.53
N VAL A 145 -16.80 -0.28 -6.32
CA VAL A 145 -17.84 -0.35 -5.28
C VAL A 145 -18.73 -1.56 -5.51
N LEU A 146 -19.25 -1.75 -6.73
CA LEU A 146 -20.10 -2.89 -7.06
C LEU A 146 -19.38 -4.23 -6.88
N LEU A 147 -18.12 -4.32 -7.34
CA LEU A 147 -17.32 -5.53 -7.17
C LEU A 147 -17.13 -5.89 -5.70
N ARG A 148 -16.91 -4.90 -4.85
CA ARG A 148 -16.69 -5.08 -3.42
C ARG A 148 -18.00 -5.37 -2.68
N LEU A 149 -19.10 -4.71 -3.07
CA LEU A 149 -20.43 -4.98 -2.57
C LEU A 149 -20.85 -6.44 -2.87
N ALA A 150 -20.64 -6.90 -4.09
CA ALA A 150 -20.90 -8.28 -4.50
C ALA A 150 -20.07 -9.33 -3.75
N ARG A 151 -18.97 -8.92 -3.11
CA ARG A 151 -18.13 -9.77 -2.25
C ARG A 151 -18.43 -9.63 -0.77
N GLY A 152 -19.48 -8.93 -0.38
CA GLY A 152 -19.86 -8.72 1.02
C GLY A 152 -18.93 -7.76 1.79
N SER A 153 -18.22 -6.88 1.09
CA SER A 153 -17.31 -5.93 1.77
C SER A 153 -18.08 -4.89 2.59
N GLY A 154 -17.61 -4.62 3.81
CA GLY A 154 -18.10 -3.55 4.68
C GLY A 154 -17.69 -2.14 4.22
N ILE A 155 -17.72 -1.17 5.14
CA ILE A 155 -17.44 0.26 4.90
C ILE A 155 -16.11 0.47 4.16
N ASP A 156 -15.06 -0.24 4.53
CA ASP A 156 -13.72 -0.12 3.92
C ASP A 156 -13.73 -0.50 2.44
N GLY A 157 -14.51 -1.50 2.09
CA GLY A 157 -14.72 -1.90 0.71
C GLY A 157 -15.55 -0.88 -0.06
N LEU A 158 -16.66 -0.43 0.49
CA LEU A 158 -17.56 0.55 -0.13
C LEU A 158 -16.89 1.93 -0.31
N ALA A 159 -15.85 2.25 0.45
CA ALA A 159 -15.03 3.44 0.25
C ALA A 159 -14.32 3.48 -1.11
N GLY A 160 -14.30 2.36 -1.85
CA GLY A 160 -13.68 2.30 -3.17
C GLY A 160 -12.16 2.47 -3.13
N MET A 161 -11.61 3.12 -4.16
CA MET A 161 -10.18 3.40 -4.24
C MET A 161 -9.83 4.67 -3.47
N ALA A 162 -8.74 4.62 -2.69
CA ALA A 162 -8.17 5.81 -2.07
C ALA A 162 -7.63 6.77 -3.13
N ALA A 163 -7.84 8.06 -2.93
CA ALA A 163 -7.29 9.11 -3.80
C ALA A 163 -5.76 9.22 -3.66
N VAL A 164 -5.25 8.95 -2.47
CA VAL A 164 -3.81 8.89 -2.15
C VAL A 164 -3.50 7.57 -1.46
N ARG A 165 -2.40 6.93 -1.85
CA ARG A 165 -1.89 5.71 -1.22
C ARG A 165 -0.36 5.75 -1.21
N ALA A 166 0.26 5.44 -0.08
CA ALA A 166 1.68 5.13 -0.03
C ALA A 166 1.93 3.73 -0.63
N ASP A 167 2.97 3.60 -1.46
CA ASP A 167 3.41 2.34 -2.06
C ASP A 167 4.96 2.31 -1.99
N GLY A 168 5.49 1.79 -0.91
CA GLY A 168 6.90 1.93 -0.58
C GLY A 168 7.29 3.40 -0.37
N ALA A 169 8.26 3.88 -1.16
CA ALA A 169 8.70 5.26 -1.15
C ALA A 169 7.88 6.19 -2.06
N VAL A 170 6.90 5.66 -2.80
CA VAL A 170 6.12 6.39 -3.79
C VAL A 170 4.73 6.71 -3.27
N ARG A 171 4.30 7.95 -3.50
CA ARG A 171 2.95 8.42 -3.21
C ARG A 171 2.09 8.31 -4.46
N VAL A 172 1.28 7.26 -4.56
CA VAL A 172 0.33 7.04 -5.66
C VAL A 172 -0.88 7.95 -5.49
N ILE A 173 -1.15 8.78 -6.49
CA ILE A 173 -2.28 9.73 -6.50
C ILE A 173 -3.26 9.41 -7.64
N ARG A 174 -4.56 9.65 -7.41
CA ARG A 174 -5.64 9.43 -8.39
C ARG A 174 -6.54 10.65 -8.47
N PRO A 175 -6.09 11.72 -9.15
CA PRO A 175 -6.79 13.01 -9.17
C PRO A 175 -8.10 12.97 -9.96
N LEU A 176 -8.32 11.94 -10.79
CA LEU A 176 -9.48 11.85 -11.68
C LEU A 176 -10.68 11.10 -11.08
N LEU A 177 -10.62 10.64 -9.82
CA LEU A 177 -11.70 9.84 -9.22
C LEU A 177 -13.07 10.55 -9.13
N GLY A 178 -13.13 11.85 -9.28
CA GLY A 178 -14.37 12.64 -9.33
C GLY A 178 -14.89 12.93 -10.75
N PHE A 179 -14.12 12.62 -11.79
CA PHE A 179 -14.48 12.95 -13.17
C PHE A 179 -14.96 11.70 -13.94
N SER A 180 -15.94 11.87 -14.83
CA SER A 180 -16.43 10.81 -15.70
C SER A 180 -15.47 10.52 -16.86
N HIS A 181 -15.47 9.28 -17.33
CA HIS A 181 -14.74 8.85 -18.52
C HIS A 181 -15.03 9.74 -19.73
N GLU A 182 -16.31 10.15 -19.94
CA GLU A 182 -16.69 10.98 -21.09
C GLU A 182 -16.05 12.38 -21.02
N ARG A 183 -15.97 13.00 -19.82
CA ARG A 183 -15.26 14.28 -19.64
C ARG A 183 -13.78 14.18 -19.97
N LEU A 184 -13.14 13.04 -19.65
CA LEU A 184 -11.72 12.80 -19.97
C LEU A 184 -11.52 12.69 -21.48
N ARG A 185 -12.40 11.97 -22.18
CA ARG A 185 -12.40 11.93 -23.65
C ARG A 185 -12.65 13.31 -24.27
N ALA A 186 -13.59 14.08 -23.72
CA ALA A 186 -13.82 15.45 -24.15
C ALA A 186 -12.56 16.33 -23.97
N THR A 187 -11.80 16.12 -22.90
CA THR A 187 -10.51 16.82 -22.67
C THR A 187 -9.49 16.48 -23.78
N CYS A 188 -9.36 15.21 -24.15
CA CYS A 188 -8.46 14.80 -25.24
C CYS A 188 -8.90 15.44 -26.58
N ARG A 189 -10.21 15.40 -26.89
CA ARG A 189 -10.75 16.02 -28.13
C ARG A 189 -10.50 17.53 -28.16
N ALA A 190 -10.70 18.24 -27.05
CA ALA A 190 -10.49 19.68 -26.94
C ALA A 190 -9.01 20.08 -27.14
N GLU A 191 -8.08 19.22 -26.74
CA GLU A 191 -6.63 19.41 -26.92
C GLU A 191 -6.12 18.83 -28.27
N GLY A 192 -7.00 18.23 -29.10
CA GLY A 192 -6.66 17.67 -30.41
C GLY A 192 -5.69 16.46 -30.32
N VAL A 193 -5.79 15.67 -29.27
CA VAL A 193 -4.90 14.53 -29.04
C VAL A 193 -5.69 13.22 -29.16
N ASP A 194 -5.24 12.34 -30.05
CA ASP A 194 -5.78 11.02 -30.24
C ASP A 194 -5.29 10.05 -29.15
N TRP A 195 -6.04 8.96 -28.94
CA TRP A 195 -5.71 7.90 -27.98
C TRP A 195 -5.95 6.51 -28.58
N ILE A 196 -5.37 5.50 -27.97
CA ILE A 196 -5.53 4.10 -28.36
C ILE A 196 -6.79 3.54 -27.69
N GLU A 197 -7.72 2.98 -28.48
CA GLU A 197 -8.82 2.19 -27.93
C GLU A 197 -8.42 0.71 -27.84
N ASP A 198 -8.24 0.19 -26.61
CA ASP A 198 -7.97 -1.23 -26.40
C ASP A 198 -9.28 -2.04 -26.51
N PRO A 199 -9.43 -2.91 -27.54
CA PRO A 199 -10.63 -3.73 -27.74
C PRO A 199 -10.94 -4.64 -26.56
N SER A 200 -9.92 -4.99 -25.73
CA SER A 200 -10.09 -5.85 -24.56
C SER A 200 -10.98 -5.21 -23.48
N ASN A 201 -11.11 -3.89 -23.45
CA ASN A 201 -11.96 -3.17 -22.49
C ASN A 201 -13.45 -3.48 -22.64
N ARG A 202 -13.88 -4.01 -23.81
CA ARG A 202 -15.25 -4.41 -24.11
C ARG A 202 -15.48 -5.94 -23.97
N ASN A 203 -14.45 -6.72 -23.67
CA ASN A 203 -14.55 -8.18 -23.63
C ASN A 203 -15.28 -8.67 -22.38
N PRO A 204 -16.48 -9.30 -22.53
CA PRO A 204 -17.32 -9.75 -21.39
C PRO A 204 -16.70 -10.89 -20.55
N ARG A 205 -15.61 -11.50 -21.02
CA ARG A 205 -14.83 -12.45 -20.19
C ARG A 205 -14.24 -11.78 -18.95
N PHE A 206 -14.03 -10.47 -18.99
CA PHE A 206 -13.48 -9.73 -17.85
C PHE A 206 -14.58 -9.20 -16.93
N ALA A 207 -14.41 -9.39 -15.63
CA ALA A 207 -15.40 -8.97 -14.61
C ALA A 207 -15.74 -7.47 -14.71
N ARG A 208 -14.77 -6.62 -15.03
CA ARG A 208 -14.99 -5.18 -15.18
C ARG A 208 -15.88 -4.82 -16.36
N ALA A 209 -15.72 -5.48 -17.51
CA ALA A 209 -16.60 -5.25 -18.66
C ALA A 209 -18.06 -5.64 -18.34
N ARG A 210 -18.25 -6.76 -17.61
CA ARG A 210 -19.59 -7.16 -17.14
C ARG A 210 -20.18 -6.19 -16.12
N LEU A 211 -19.36 -5.67 -15.20
CA LEU A 211 -19.81 -4.69 -14.19
C LEU A 211 -20.16 -3.35 -14.84
N ARG A 212 -19.43 -2.91 -15.85
CA ARG A 212 -19.77 -1.71 -16.63
C ARG A 212 -21.14 -1.86 -17.29
N ALA A 213 -21.38 -2.96 -17.97
CA ALA A 213 -22.70 -3.25 -18.54
C ALA A 213 -23.81 -3.31 -17.45
N ALA A 214 -23.50 -3.81 -16.26
CA ALA A 214 -24.43 -3.81 -15.14
C ALA A 214 -24.71 -2.40 -14.61
N VAL A 215 -23.72 -1.51 -14.53
CA VAL A 215 -23.90 -0.08 -14.17
C VAL A 215 -24.82 0.61 -15.18
N ASP A 216 -24.62 0.35 -16.47
CA ASP A 216 -25.46 0.92 -17.53
C ASP A 216 -26.92 0.47 -17.40
N LEU A 217 -27.17 -0.81 -17.10
CA LEU A 217 -28.51 -1.34 -16.84
C LEU A 217 -29.16 -0.76 -15.57
N LEU A 218 -28.39 -0.66 -14.49
CA LEU A 218 -28.86 -0.15 -13.21
C LEU A 218 -29.01 1.38 -13.21
N GLY A 219 -28.42 2.05 -14.19
CA GLY A 219 -28.54 3.52 -14.37
C GLY A 219 -29.98 3.97 -14.55
N GLY A 220 -30.83 3.15 -15.23
CA GLY A 220 -32.26 3.37 -15.34
C GLY A 220 -33.01 3.38 -14.00
N GLU A 221 -32.50 2.65 -13.02
CA GLU A 221 -33.01 2.58 -11.63
C GLU A 221 -32.32 3.61 -10.69
N GLY A 222 -31.52 4.53 -11.24
CA GLY A 222 -30.82 5.56 -10.48
C GLY A 222 -29.49 5.12 -9.83
N LEU A 223 -28.99 3.92 -10.11
CA LEU A 223 -27.69 3.42 -9.66
C LEU A 223 -26.59 3.65 -10.70
N ASP A 224 -26.43 4.89 -11.10
CA ASP A 224 -25.39 5.34 -12.04
C ASP A 224 -24.02 5.52 -11.37
N SER A 225 -22.99 5.81 -12.17
CA SER A 225 -21.62 6.02 -11.68
C SER A 225 -21.49 7.22 -10.73
N THR A 226 -22.37 8.22 -10.85
CA THR A 226 -22.41 9.39 -9.98
C THR A 226 -22.88 9.00 -8.57
N ARG A 227 -23.99 8.25 -8.48
CA ARG A 227 -24.54 7.77 -7.22
C ARG A 227 -23.60 6.79 -6.51
N LEU A 228 -23.01 5.86 -7.26
CA LEU A 228 -22.01 4.93 -6.71
C LEU A 228 -20.74 5.67 -6.25
N GLY A 229 -20.30 6.69 -6.98
CA GLY A 229 -19.23 7.58 -6.55
C GLY A 229 -19.56 8.35 -5.27
N GLU A 230 -20.81 8.79 -5.09
CA GLU A 230 -21.28 9.41 -3.84
C GLU A 230 -21.26 8.42 -2.67
N VAL A 231 -21.68 7.17 -2.89
CA VAL A 231 -21.60 6.10 -1.87
C VAL A 231 -20.15 5.89 -1.47
N ALA A 232 -19.24 5.74 -2.43
CA ALA A 232 -17.81 5.60 -2.15
C ALA A 232 -17.26 6.78 -1.33
N ARG A 233 -17.63 8.01 -1.67
CA ARG A 233 -17.20 9.20 -0.95
C ARG A 233 -17.74 9.27 0.48
N ARG A 234 -19.01 8.89 0.70
CA ARG A 234 -19.61 8.85 2.06
C ARG A 234 -18.96 7.76 2.90
N ALA A 235 -18.81 6.54 2.35
CA ALA A 235 -18.12 5.43 3.01
C ALA A 235 -16.64 5.77 3.29
N GLY A 236 -15.98 6.48 2.36
CA GLY A 236 -14.61 6.95 2.55
C GLY A 236 -14.44 7.89 3.73
N ARG A 237 -15.38 8.84 3.92
CA ARG A 237 -15.36 9.72 5.10
C ARG A 237 -15.59 8.96 6.40
N ALA A 238 -16.55 8.03 6.41
CA ALA A 238 -16.79 7.16 7.57
C ALA A 238 -15.55 6.33 7.90
N ARG A 239 -14.92 5.73 6.89
CA ARG A 239 -13.68 4.99 7.02
C ARG A 239 -12.54 5.86 7.59
N ALA A 240 -12.35 7.08 7.09
CA ALA A 240 -11.32 7.99 7.59
C ALA A 240 -11.53 8.34 9.08
N ALA A 241 -12.78 8.56 9.50
CA ALA A 241 -13.11 8.79 10.90
C ALA A 241 -12.82 7.57 11.79
N LEU A 242 -13.16 6.35 11.32
CA LEU A 242 -12.84 5.11 12.01
C LEU A 242 -11.33 4.88 12.11
N GLU A 243 -10.58 5.14 11.05
CA GLU A 243 -9.11 5.03 11.06
C GLU A 243 -8.47 6.03 12.03
N GLN A 244 -8.96 7.26 12.08
CA GLN A 244 -8.49 8.28 13.03
C GLN A 244 -8.78 7.87 14.48
N ALA A 245 -9.99 7.40 14.78
CA ALA A 245 -10.34 6.89 16.11
C ALA A 245 -9.47 5.67 16.50
N THR A 246 -9.24 4.75 15.55
CA THR A 246 -8.36 3.59 15.77
C THR A 246 -6.91 4.03 16.05
N ALA A 247 -6.40 5.01 15.31
CA ALA A 247 -5.05 5.54 15.55
C ALA A 247 -4.95 6.20 16.95
N GLY A 248 -5.98 6.91 17.38
CA GLY A 248 -6.07 7.47 18.74
C GLY A 248 -6.00 6.39 19.81
N LEU A 249 -6.83 5.34 19.68
CA LEU A 249 -6.80 4.18 20.59
C LEU A 249 -5.43 3.50 20.62
N LEU A 250 -4.81 3.28 19.45
CA LEU A 250 -3.50 2.65 19.39
C LEU A 250 -2.39 3.53 20.00
N ALA A 251 -2.47 4.85 19.82
CA ALA A 251 -1.52 5.77 20.45
C ALA A 251 -1.62 5.78 21.98
N GLU A 252 -2.82 5.54 22.52
CA GLU A 252 -3.06 5.45 23.95
C GLU A 252 -2.68 4.06 24.52
N ALA A 253 -3.13 2.99 23.84
CA ALA A 253 -3.10 1.63 24.37
C ALA A 253 -1.87 0.81 23.97
N ALA A 254 -1.19 1.13 22.85
CA ALA A 254 -0.18 0.26 22.27
C ALA A 254 1.24 0.67 22.63
N THR A 255 2.07 -0.32 22.99
CA THR A 255 3.52 -0.19 23.07
C THR A 255 4.17 -1.12 22.06
N ILE A 256 4.97 -0.56 21.16
CA ILE A 256 5.76 -1.33 20.20
C ILE A 256 7.12 -1.62 20.81
N HIS A 257 7.47 -2.90 20.86
CA HIS A 257 8.78 -3.33 21.36
C HIS A 257 9.75 -3.57 20.18
N PRO A 258 10.99 -3.14 20.29
CA PRO A 258 11.98 -3.27 19.22
C PRO A 258 12.22 -4.73 18.81
N GLU A 259 11.98 -5.69 19.69
CA GLU A 259 12.11 -7.13 19.43
C GLU A 259 10.96 -7.70 18.58
N GLY A 260 10.08 -6.84 18.04
CA GLY A 260 9.06 -7.22 17.05
C GLY A 260 7.77 -7.78 17.63
N TRP A 261 7.35 -7.30 18.79
CA TRP A 261 6.07 -7.61 19.41
C TRP A 261 5.37 -6.34 19.91
N ILE A 262 4.09 -6.45 20.25
CA ILE A 262 3.27 -5.32 20.69
C ILE A 262 2.56 -5.71 22.00
N THR A 263 2.47 -4.78 22.94
CA THR A 263 1.54 -4.86 24.06
C THR A 263 0.44 -3.85 23.89
N LEU A 264 -0.79 -4.24 24.28
CA LEU A 264 -1.96 -3.35 24.32
C LEU A 264 -2.47 -3.30 25.77
N ASP A 265 -2.82 -2.11 26.25
CA ASP A 265 -3.57 -1.97 27.49
C ASP A 265 -5.00 -2.51 27.25
N PRO A 266 -5.46 -3.51 28.01
CA PRO A 266 -6.80 -4.06 27.85
C PRO A 266 -7.90 -3.07 28.22
N SER A 267 -7.64 -2.11 29.14
CA SER A 267 -8.66 -1.20 29.63
C SER A 267 -9.21 -0.28 28.52
N PRO A 268 -8.41 0.56 27.84
CA PRO A 268 -8.91 1.36 26.73
C PRO A 268 -9.32 0.50 25.53
N LEU A 269 -8.67 -0.64 25.27
CA LEU A 269 -9.01 -1.53 24.17
C LEU A 269 -10.43 -2.09 24.30
N LEU A 270 -10.80 -2.61 25.49
CA LEU A 270 -12.10 -3.25 25.72
C LEU A 270 -13.21 -2.24 26.01
N ALA A 271 -12.86 -1.01 26.43
CA ALA A 271 -13.83 0.08 26.61
C ALA A 271 -14.18 0.79 25.29
N ALA A 272 -13.37 0.63 24.25
CA ALA A 272 -13.61 1.26 22.95
C ALA A 272 -14.85 0.65 22.25
N PRO A 273 -15.52 1.41 21.34
CA PRO A 273 -16.53 0.83 20.47
C PRO A 273 -15.99 -0.40 19.71
N ALA A 274 -16.80 -1.45 19.58
CA ALA A 274 -16.36 -2.74 19.05
C ALA A 274 -15.60 -2.64 17.72
N GLU A 275 -16.09 -1.84 16.78
CA GLU A 275 -15.44 -1.62 15.48
C GLU A 275 -14.03 -1.03 15.63
N ILE A 276 -13.82 -0.11 16.57
CA ILE A 276 -12.52 0.51 16.84
C ILE A 276 -11.57 -0.48 17.50
N ALA A 277 -12.05 -1.25 18.48
CA ALA A 277 -11.27 -2.30 19.14
C ALA A 277 -10.84 -3.39 18.15
N LEU A 278 -11.76 -3.85 17.28
CA LEU A 278 -11.47 -4.83 16.22
C LEU A 278 -10.41 -4.30 15.24
N ARG A 279 -10.52 -3.06 14.80
CA ARG A 279 -9.53 -2.44 13.92
C ARG A 279 -8.16 -2.31 14.58
N ALA A 280 -8.11 -1.91 15.83
CA ALA A 280 -6.87 -1.79 16.60
C ALA A 280 -6.19 -3.17 16.74
N LEU A 281 -6.94 -4.19 17.13
CA LEU A 281 -6.44 -5.56 17.25
C LEU A 281 -5.98 -6.11 15.89
N ALA A 282 -6.74 -5.90 14.82
CA ALA A 282 -6.36 -6.31 13.46
C ALA A 282 -5.07 -5.65 12.98
N GLN A 283 -4.87 -4.37 13.30
CA GLN A 283 -3.63 -3.66 12.94
C GLN A 283 -2.43 -4.20 13.74
N ALA A 284 -2.59 -4.46 15.04
CA ALA A 284 -1.55 -5.06 15.86
C ALA A 284 -1.17 -6.47 15.36
N LEU A 285 -2.17 -7.30 15.05
CA LEU A 285 -1.96 -8.63 14.46
C LEU A 285 -1.24 -8.53 13.10
N SER A 286 -1.65 -7.61 12.23
CA SER A 286 -1.03 -7.43 10.91
C SER A 286 0.42 -6.95 11.00
N ALA A 287 0.73 -6.07 11.95
CA ALA A 287 2.09 -5.57 12.16
C ALA A 287 3.05 -6.65 12.67
N VAL A 288 2.56 -7.55 13.53
CA VAL A 288 3.38 -8.61 14.13
C VAL A 288 3.35 -9.91 13.31
N GLY A 289 2.20 -10.22 12.68
CA GLY A 289 1.99 -11.47 11.93
C GLY A 289 2.73 -11.53 10.59
N GLY A 290 3.11 -10.38 10.05
CA GLY A 290 3.73 -10.31 8.73
C GLY A 290 2.76 -10.61 7.57
N PRO A 291 3.26 -10.60 6.32
CA PRO A 291 2.45 -10.88 5.14
C PRO A 291 2.02 -12.35 5.07
N GLY A 292 0.91 -12.61 4.39
CA GLY A 292 0.43 -13.98 4.12
C GLY A 292 -0.50 -14.57 5.18
N HIS A 293 -0.80 -13.85 6.25
CA HIS A 293 -1.69 -14.30 7.32
C HIS A 293 -2.93 -13.39 7.44
N PRO A 294 -3.94 -13.51 6.53
CA PRO A 294 -5.12 -12.66 6.57
C PRO A 294 -5.94 -12.90 7.84
N VAL A 295 -6.33 -11.82 8.48
CA VAL A 295 -7.22 -11.85 9.65
C VAL A 295 -8.66 -11.78 9.15
N ARG A 296 -9.48 -12.78 9.49
CA ARG A 296 -10.92 -12.85 9.15
C ARG A 296 -11.75 -12.23 10.25
N ASP A 297 -12.79 -11.49 9.89
CA ASP A 297 -13.61 -10.71 10.82
C ASP A 297 -14.21 -11.58 11.94
N GLU A 298 -14.86 -12.72 11.62
CA GLU A 298 -15.42 -13.63 12.62
C GLU A 298 -14.38 -14.19 13.61
N ALA A 299 -13.16 -14.46 13.15
CA ALA A 299 -12.09 -14.96 14.04
C ALA A 299 -11.55 -13.83 14.92
N LEU A 300 -11.55 -12.62 14.42
CA LEU A 300 -11.14 -11.42 15.16
C LEU A 300 -12.15 -11.08 16.27
N GLU A 301 -13.45 -11.13 15.95
CA GLU A 301 -14.54 -10.96 16.95
C GLU A 301 -14.45 -11.99 18.08
N ARG A 302 -14.25 -13.27 17.73
CA ARG A 302 -14.05 -14.33 18.75
C ARG A 302 -12.83 -14.07 19.62
N LEU A 303 -11.72 -13.61 19.03
CA LEU A 303 -10.51 -13.30 19.78
C LEU A 303 -10.72 -12.11 20.73
N LEU A 304 -11.39 -11.06 20.29
CA LEU A 304 -11.71 -9.90 21.12
C LEU A 304 -12.64 -10.30 22.28
N GLY A 305 -13.64 -11.15 22.05
CA GLY A 305 -14.50 -11.73 23.08
C GLY A 305 -13.72 -12.56 24.10
N ALA A 306 -12.81 -13.42 23.63
CA ALA A 306 -11.94 -14.21 24.53
C ALA A 306 -11.04 -13.32 25.40
N LEU A 307 -10.51 -12.22 24.84
CA LEU A 307 -9.73 -11.25 25.61
C LEU A 307 -10.54 -10.57 26.70
N ALA A 308 -11.82 -10.27 26.47
CA ALA A 308 -12.72 -9.73 27.48
C ALA A 308 -12.96 -10.72 28.65
N GLU A 309 -12.90 -12.03 28.37
CA GLU A 309 -12.98 -13.11 29.37
C GLU A 309 -11.63 -13.46 30.03
N GLY A 310 -10.57 -12.69 29.75
CA GLY A 310 -9.22 -12.96 30.27
C GLY A 310 -8.48 -14.09 29.53
N GLN A 311 -9.01 -14.57 28.41
CA GLN A 311 -8.40 -15.63 27.61
C GLN A 311 -7.60 -15.05 26.46
N GLY A 312 -6.76 -15.88 25.82
CA GLY A 312 -6.00 -15.54 24.64
C GLY A 312 -6.31 -16.49 23.47
N GLY A 313 -5.53 -16.36 22.40
CA GLY A 313 -5.67 -17.23 21.24
C GLY A 313 -4.53 -17.08 20.25
N THR A 314 -4.67 -17.72 19.08
CA THR A 314 -3.79 -17.53 17.93
C THR A 314 -4.60 -17.04 16.73
N LEU A 315 -4.11 -16.01 16.05
CA LEU A 315 -4.74 -15.46 14.85
C LEU A 315 -3.71 -14.69 14.02
N GLY A 316 -3.82 -14.79 12.70
CA GLY A 316 -2.98 -14.02 11.79
C GLY A 316 -1.47 -14.29 11.94
N GLY A 317 -1.08 -15.52 12.31
CA GLY A 317 0.32 -15.87 12.58
C GLY A 317 0.90 -15.27 13.86
N CYS A 318 0.01 -14.87 14.80
CA CYS A 318 0.35 -14.32 16.10
C CYS A 318 -0.20 -15.16 17.24
N VAL A 319 0.52 -15.18 18.35
CA VAL A 319 0.04 -15.59 19.66
C VAL A 319 -0.42 -14.33 20.40
N VAL A 320 -1.65 -14.35 20.91
CA VAL A 320 -2.24 -13.25 21.70
C VAL A 320 -2.55 -13.79 23.10
N ARG A 321 -2.02 -13.16 24.14
CA ARG A 321 -2.21 -13.60 25.54
C ARG A 321 -2.23 -12.42 26.49
N LEU A 322 -3.04 -12.51 27.56
CA LEU A 322 -2.87 -11.64 28.72
C LEU A 322 -1.60 -12.03 29.47
N ARG A 323 -0.72 -11.06 29.69
CA ARG A 323 0.51 -11.24 30.47
C ARG A 323 0.79 -9.97 31.26
N ARG A 324 0.94 -10.10 32.58
CA ARG A 324 1.27 -8.99 33.50
C ARG A 324 0.34 -7.78 33.31
N GLY A 325 -0.96 -8.01 33.12
CA GLY A 325 -1.97 -6.95 32.98
C GLY A 325 -2.05 -6.31 31.59
N THR A 326 -1.32 -6.82 30.59
CA THR A 326 -1.37 -6.33 29.22
C THR A 326 -1.72 -7.44 28.24
N VAL A 327 -2.33 -7.09 27.10
CA VAL A 327 -2.53 -7.99 25.97
C VAL A 327 -1.25 -8.02 25.16
N MET A 328 -0.53 -9.13 25.21
CA MET A 328 0.66 -9.39 24.40
C MET A 328 0.26 -9.91 23.01
N VAL A 329 0.77 -9.30 21.95
CA VAL A 329 0.70 -9.77 20.57
C VAL A 329 2.12 -10.08 20.09
N ALA A 330 2.42 -11.34 19.86
CA ALA A 330 3.75 -11.80 19.45
C ALA A 330 3.64 -12.74 18.24
N ARG A 331 4.68 -12.79 17.41
CA ARG A 331 4.77 -13.72 16.28
C ARG A 331 4.68 -15.17 16.77
N GLU A 332 3.89 -15.98 16.09
CA GLU A 332 3.80 -17.41 16.37
C GLU A 332 5.07 -18.12 15.84
N PRO A 333 5.80 -18.90 16.68
CA PRO A 333 7.06 -19.54 16.24
C PRO A 333 6.91 -20.44 15.02
N VAL A 334 5.82 -21.20 14.91
CA VAL A 334 5.55 -22.06 13.74
C VAL A 334 5.27 -21.29 12.46
N ALA A 335 4.96 -20.00 12.54
CA ALA A 335 4.71 -19.15 11.39
C ALA A 335 5.99 -18.41 10.90
N ALA A 336 7.05 -18.36 11.72
CA ALA A 336 8.32 -17.70 11.37
C ALA A 336 9.28 -18.70 10.70
N THR A 337 8.95 -19.14 9.49
CA THR A 337 9.67 -20.22 8.77
C THR A 337 10.65 -19.74 7.73
N GLU A 338 10.69 -18.44 7.44
CA GLU A 338 11.51 -17.87 6.38
C GLU A 338 13.01 -18.06 6.67
N ARG A 339 13.75 -18.51 5.65
CA ARG A 339 15.22 -18.65 5.69
C ARG A 339 15.81 -18.03 4.44
N LEU A 340 16.66 -17.01 4.60
CA LEU A 340 17.24 -16.24 3.50
C LEU A 340 18.76 -16.29 3.56
N SER A 341 19.41 -16.54 2.42
CA SER A 341 20.86 -16.40 2.30
C SER A 341 21.18 -14.94 1.93
N VAL A 342 21.95 -14.26 2.76
CA VAL A 342 22.28 -12.84 2.59
C VAL A 342 23.80 -12.70 2.47
N PRO A 343 24.30 -12.05 1.40
CA PRO A 343 25.73 -11.81 1.24
C PRO A 343 26.27 -10.82 2.27
N PRO A 344 27.59 -10.82 2.53
CA PRO A 344 28.22 -9.79 3.35
C PRO A 344 27.92 -8.38 2.87
N GLY A 345 27.57 -7.46 3.78
CA GLY A 345 27.12 -6.11 3.46
C GLY A 345 25.69 -6.02 2.90
N GLY A 346 25.03 -7.16 2.67
CA GLY A 346 23.66 -7.23 2.13
C GLY A 346 22.61 -6.74 3.14
N ARG A 347 21.46 -6.35 2.58
CA ARG A 347 20.28 -5.94 3.34
C ARG A 347 19.07 -6.73 2.88
N VAL A 348 18.21 -7.12 3.81
CA VAL A 348 17.00 -7.89 3.56
C VAL A 348 15.90 -7.50 4.52
N LEU A 349 14.65 -7.55 4.05
CA LEU A 349 13.48 -7.53 4.92
C LEU A 349 13.12 -8.99 5.23
N TRP A 350 13.39 -9.44 6.45
CA TRP A 350 13.14 -10.81 6.88
C TRP A 350 11.77 -10.93 7.59
N ASP A 351 11.04 -12.00 7.28
CA ASP A 351 9.69 -12.33 7.77
C ASP A 351 8.68 -11.17 7.60
N GLY A 352 8.95 -10.27 6.62
CA GLY A 352 8.15 -9.05 6.40
C GLY A 352 8.13 -8.08 7.59
N ARG A 353 9.00 -8.26 8.58
CA ARG A 353 8.97 -7.52 9.85
C ARG A 353 10.27 -6.84 10.21
N PHE A 354 11.40 -7.43 9.88
CA PHE A 354 12.71 -6.92 10.28
C PHE A 354 13.54 -6.48 9.08
N ASP A 355 13.90 -5.21 9.04
CA ASP A 355 14.90 -4.67 8.14
C ASP A 355 16.29 -5.04 8.70
N LEU A 356 16.95 -5.99 8.06
CA LEU A 356 18.20 -6.58 8.53
C LEU A 356 19.34 -6.26 7.58
N ARG A 357 20.45 -5.80 8.13
CA ARG A 357 21.71 -5.59 7.45
C ARG A 357 22.76 -6.54 8.00
N VAL A 358 23.40 -7.29 7.10
CA VAL A 358 24.49 -8.19 7.42
C VAL A 358 25.83 -7.46 7.34
N SER A 359 26.68 -7.63 8.34
CA SER A 359 28.03 -7.05 8.35
C SER A 359 28.89 -7.57 7.19
N PRO A 360 29.68 -6.72 6.51
CA PRO A 360 30.64 -7.17 5.50
C PRO A 360 31.76 -8.05 6.07
N ARG A 361 31.93 -8.12 7.40
CA ARG A 361 32.98 -8.91 8.07
C ARG A 361 32.76 -10.43 8.01
N HIS A 362 31.56 -10.89 7.68
CA HIS A 362 31.30 -12.34 7.62
C HIS A 362 32.10 -13.08 6.51
N GLY A 363 32.62 -12.37 5.52
CA GLY A 363 33.46 -12.94 4.46
C GLY A 363 32.76 -13.90 3.51
N ARG A 364 31.60 -14.45 3.89
CA ARG A 364 30.72 -15.34 3.09
C ARG A 364 29.27 -15.12 3.44
N PRO A 365 28.32 -15.55 2.56
CA PRO A 365 26.89 -15.42 2.85
C PRO A 365 26.48 -16.11 4.15
N VAL A 366 25.58 -15.48 4.89
CA VAL A 366 24.99 -16.01 6.11
C VAL A 366 23.52 -16.33 5.90
N THR A 367 22.99 -17.30 6.62
CA THR A 367 21.55 -17.57 6.64
C THR A 367 20.87 -16.77 7.72
N VAL A 368 19.87 -15.95 7.34
CA VAL A 368 18.95 -15.30 8.26
C VAL A 368 17.75 -16.21 8.50
N ALA A 369 17.46 -16.52 9.77
CA ALA A 369 16.36 -17.39 10.16
C ALA A 369 15.85 -17.02 11.57
N ALA A 370 14.70 -17.58 11.98
CA ALA A 370 14.24 -17.50 13.35
C ALA A 370 15.22 -18.18 14.30
N LEU A 371 15.42 -17.60 15.50
CA LEU A 371 16.35 -18.11 16.50
C LEU A 371 15.95 -19.51 17.01
N GLY A 372 14.66 -19.71 17.25
CA GLY A 372 14.11 -20.94 17.78
C GLY A 372 14.53 -21.24 19.22
N ALA A 373 13.94 -22.27 19.81
CA ALA A 373 14.24 -22.68 21.18
C ALA A 373 15.70 -23.18 21.36
N ALA A 374 16.25 -23.87 20.35
CA ALA A 374 17.63 -24.35 20.37
C ALA A 374 18.64 -23.22 20.32
N GLY A 375 18.47 -22.29 19.35
CA GLY A 375 19.32 -21.12 19.23
C GLY A 375 19.27 -20.20 20.43
N TRP A 376 18.08 -20.03 21.05
CA TRP A 376 17.97 -19.29 22.31
C TRP A 376 18.82 -19.90 23.42
N ARG A 377 18.76 -21.22 23.61
CA ARG A 377 19.59 -21.92 24.63
C ARG A 377 21.08 -21.76 24.36
N GLU A 378 21.48 -21.91 23.11
CA GLU A 378 22.87 -21.72 22.69
C GLU A 378 23.34 -20.27 22.92
N TRP A 379 22.51 -19.28 22.58
CA TRP A 379 22.82 -17.87 22.81
C TRP A 379 22.96 -17.56 24.29
N VAL A 380 22.01 -18.00 25.13
CA VAL A 380 22.03 -17.78 26.60
C VAL A 380 23.28 -18.40 27.23
N ALA A 381 23.69 -19.59 26.78
CA ALA A 381 24.91 -20.26 27.33
C ALA A 381 26.19 -19.45 27.07
N ARG A 382 26.18 -18.51 26.13
CA ARG A 382 27.32 -17.62 25.82
C ARG A 382 27.25 -16.27 26.54
N MET A 383 26.12 -15.95 27.20
CA MET A 383 25.87 -14.65 27.81
C MET A 383 26.04 -14.70 29.33
N ALA A 384 26.48 -13.58 29.91
CA ALA A 384 26.39 -13.37 31.33
C ALA A 384 24.92 -13.27 31.77
N PRO A 385 24.49 -13.88 32.88
CA PRO A 385 23.07 -13.93 33.25
C PRO A 385 22.37 -12.58 33.30
N GLU A 386 23.06 -11.53 33.71
CA GLU A 386 22.57 -10.16 33.82
C GLU A 386 22.32 -9.50 32.44
N ARG A 387 22.86 -10.06 31.38
CA ARG A 387 22.67 -9.59 30.00
C ARG A 387 21.56 -10.30 29.25
N VAL A 388 20.98 -11.35 29.85
CA VAL A 388 19.89 -12.10 29.22
C VAL A 388 18.57 -11.34 29.40
N PRO A 389 17.92 -10.84 28.32
CA PRO A 389 16.68 -10.09 28.45
C PRO A 389 15.52 -11.01 28.86
N ASP A 390 14.60 -10.49 29.71
CA ASP A 390 13.34 -11.17 30.01
C ASP A 390 12.32 -11.03 28.86
N LEU A 391 12.50 -11.84 27.84
CA LEU A 391 11.61 -11.87 26.69
C LEU A 391 10.60 -13.03 26.76
N PRO A 392 9.34 -12.81 26.33
CA PRO A 392 8.37 -13.89 26.18
C PRO A 392 8.87 -15.00 25.25
N VAL A 393 8.50 -16.25 25.55
CA VAL A 393 8.92 -17.42 24.75
C VAL A 393 8.65 -17.22 23.24
N PRO A 394 7.44 -16.84 22.79
CA PRO A 394 7.21 -16.63 21.35
C PRO A 394 8.09 -15.53 20.76
N VAL A 395 8.40 -14.48 21.51
CA VAL A 395 9.24 -13.38 21.04
C VAL A 395 10.67 -13.86 20.82
N ARG A 396 11.30 -14.45 21.87
CA ARG A 396 12.69 -14.88 21.78
C ARG A 396 12.94 -15.94 20.72
N GLU A 397 11.95 -16.81 20.46
CA GLU A 397 12.07 -17.86 19.44
C GLU A 397 11.90 -17.33 18.01
N THR A 398 11.28 -16.15 17.84
CA THR A 398 11.04 -15.53 16.52
C THR A 398 11.93 -14.32 16.25
N LEU A 399 12.98 -14.11 17.05
CA LEU A 399 14.00 -13.11 16.75
C LEU A 399 14.79 -13.48 15.48
N PRO A 400 15.14 -12.51 14.64
CA PRO A 400 16.07 -12.73 13.52
C PRO A 400 17.44 -13.10 14.06
N SER A 401 18.03 -14.14 13.52
CA SER A 401 19.35 -14.64 13.89
C SER A 401 20.16 -15.02 12.66
N LEU A 402 21.47 -15.00 12.80
CA LEU A 402 22.44 -15.25 11.74
C LEU A 402 23.12 -16.59 11.94
N TRP A 403 23.18 -17.40 10.90
CA TRP A 403 23.69 -18.77 10.92
C TRP A 403 24.72 -19.04 9.84
N SER A 404 25.71 -19.86 10.16
CA SER A 404 26.62 -20.49 9.20
C SER A 404 26.46 -22.01 9.30
N GLY A 405 25.71 -22.62 8.37
CA GLY A 405 25.26 -24.00 8.52
C GLY A 405 24.37 -24.15 9.76
N THR A 406 24.85 -24.91 10.76
CA THR A 406 24.19 -25.12 12.06
C THR A 406 24.66 -24.16 13.16
N ASP A 407 25.75 -23.43 12.94
CA ASP A 407 26.38 -22.60 13.96
C ASP A 407 25.69 -21.24 14.06
N LEU A 408 25.26 -20.83 15.25
CA LEU A 408 24.70 -19.53 15.53
C LEU A 408 25.81 -18.49 15.58
N LEU A 409 25.80 -17.56 14.63
CA LEU A 409 26.78 -16.47 14.56
C LEU A 409 26.40 -15.29 15.45
N GLY A 410 25.10 -14.95 15.54
CA GLY A 410 24.62 -13.84 16.34
C GLY A 410 23.12 -13.60 16.28
N VAL A 411 22.65 -12.75 17.21
CA VAL A 411 21.25 -12.30 17.30
C VAL A 411 21.23 -10.76 17.31
N PRO A 412 21.08 -10.10 16.16
CA PRO A 412 21.29 -8.65 16.02
C PRO A 412 20.41 -7.77 16.90
N MET A 413 19.29 -8.30 17.41
CA MET A 413 18.34 -7.54 18.25
C MET A 413 18.72 -7.46 19.71
N ILE A 414 19.47 -8.43 20.23
CA ILE A 414 19.76 -8.60 21.66
C ILE A 414 21.26 -8.78 21.97
N GLY A 415 22.13 -8.64 20.94
CA GLY A 415 23.56 -8.63 21.09
C GLY A 415 24.11 -7.24 21.50
N GLU A 416 25.41 -7.02 21.36
CA GLU A 416 26.01 -5.72 21.63
C GLU A 416 25.37 -4.63 20.78
N ARG A 417 24.66 -3.72 21.45
CA ARG A 417 24.00 -2.58 20.83
C ARG A 417 25.04 -1.49 20.56
N TYR A 418 25.22 -1.16 19.28
CA TYR A 418 25.98 -0.01 18.76
C TYR A 418 27.51 -0.09 18.89
N GLY A 419 28.18 -0.38 17.80
CA GLY A 419 29.59 -0.14 17.58
C GLY A 419 29.79 0.54 16.24
N TYR A 420 30.02 1.85 16.24
CA TYR A 420 30.79 2.50 15.21
C TYR A 420 32.25 2.29 15.56
N ASP A 421 33.09 1.91 14.58
CA ASP A 421 34.52 1.94 14.79
C ASP A 421 35.06 3.40 14.78
N ALA A 422 36.35 3.53 15.07
CA ALA A 422 37.02 4.83 15.05
C ALA A 422 36.91 5.61 13.72
N ASP A 423 36.54 4.90 12.63
CA ASP A 423 36.39 5.45 11.28
C ASP A 423 34.91 5.75 10.94
N GLY A 424 33.97 5.61 11.88
CA GLY A 424 32.53 5.87 11.68
C GLY A 424 31.81 4.89 10.77
N GLN A 425 32.42 3.74 10.47
CA GLN A 425 31.80 2.71 9.62
C GLN A 425 30.92 1.75 10.45
N ASP A 426 29.66 1.58 10.01
CA ASP A 426 28.70 0.61 10.56
C ASP A 426 29.12 -0.82 10.15
N ARG A 427 29.90 -1.47 11.03
CA ARG A 427 30.48 -2.81 10.80
C ARG A 427 29.74 -3.94 11.49
N MET A 428 28.59 -3.67 12.12
CA MET A 428 27.83 -4.66 12.89
C MET A 428 26.61 -5.16 12.12
N ASP A 429 26.20 -6.38 12.47
CA ASP A 429 24.89 -6.88 12.09
C ASP A 429 23.83 -6.05 12.80
N ARG A 430 22.81 -5.62 12.04
CA ARG A 430 21.74 -4.78 12.55
C ARG A 430 20.40 -5.29 12.10
N ALA A 431 19.45 -5.37 13.02
CA ALA A 431 18.06 -5.62 12.72
C ALA A 431 17.19 -4.53 13.35
N ILE A 432 16.19 -4.05 12.61
CA ILE A 432 15.23 -3.06 13.08
C ILE A 432 13.84 -3.61 12.80
N PHE A 433 12.97 -3.60 13.80
CA PHE A 433 11.56 -3.92 13.61
C PHE A 433 10.92 -2.84 12.73
N ARG A 434 10.63 -3.22 11.50
CA ARG A 434 10.03 -2.38 10.46
C ARG A 434 9.00 -3.17 9.66
N PRO A 435 7.83 -3.45 10.24
CA PRO A 435 6.84 -4.28 9.58
C PRO A 435 6.34 -3.66 8.28
N LEU A 436 6.08 -4.50 7.27
CA LEU A 436 5.46 -4.08 6.00
C LEU A 436 4.09 -3.42 6.20
N LEU A 437 3.36 -3.86 7.22
CA LEU A 437 2.09 -3.31 7.61
C LEU A 437 2.24 -2.63 8.97
N PRO A 438 2.65 -1.35 9.02
CA PRO A 438 2.92 -0.67 10.28
C PRO A 438 1.64 -0.50 11.11
N LEU A 439 1.82 -0.42 12.43
CA LEU A 439 0.79 0.03 13.35
C LEU A 439 0.54 1.53 13.10
N GLY A 440 -0.72 1.91 12.95
CA GLY A 440 -1.06 3.29 12.57
C GLY A 440 -0.87 3.54 11.07
N ARG A 441 -1.88 3.20 10.28
CA ARG A 441 -1.88 3.45 8.84
C ARG A 441 -2.30 4.89 8.54
N PRO A 442 -1.80 5.50 7.43
CA PRO A 442 -2.30 6.80 7.00
C PRO A 442 -3.81 6.72 6.73
N ALA A 443 -4.53 7.76 7.15
CA ALA A 443 -5.96 7.84 6.96
C ALA A 443 -6.36 7.75 5.48
N PHE A 444 -7.52 7.15 5.22
CA PHE A 444 -8.07 7.01 3.88
C PHE A 444 -8.39 8.38 3.29
N THR A 445 -7.84 8.69 2.12
CA THR A 445 -8.03 9.98 1.44
C THR A 445 -9.03 9.84 0.31
N VAL A 446 -10.07 10.65 0.37
CA VAL A 446 -11.11 10.77 -0.68
C VAL A 446 -10.93 12.09 -1.41
N VAL A 447 -11.03 12.10 -2.75
CA VAL A 447 -11.13 13.35 -3.50
C VAL A 447 -12.50 13.98 -3.23
N SER A 448 -12.52 15.19 -2.71
CA SER A 448 -13.72 16.00 -2.53
C SER A 448 -13.74 17.09 -3.59
N ASP A 449 -14.81 17.16 -4.36
CA ASP A 449 -15.10 18.26 -5.29
C ASP A 449 -15.71 19.50 -4.61
N ARG A 450 -16.02 19.38 -3.32
CA ARG A 450 -16.54 20.47 -2.51
C ARG A 450 -15.48 20.97 -1.54
N ARG A 451 -15.14 22.27 -1.68
CA ARG A 451 -14.32 23.15 -0.82
C ARG A 451 -13.90 22.52 0.53
N GLY A 452 -12.63 22.17 0.64
CA GLY A 452 -11.81 22.25 1.85
C GLY A 452 -12.47 22.02 3.20
N ILE A 453 -13.13 20.88 3.40
CA ILE A 453 -13.37 20.35 4.73
C ILE A 453 -12.89 18.90 4.69
N ILE A 454 -11.66 18.75 5.17
CA ILE A 454 -10.78 17.60 5.44
C ILE A 454 -10.22 16.89 4.23
#